data_898ca03cc48a7db7e0951af3878565ab
#
_entry.id   898ca03cc48a7db7e0951af3878565ab
#
_cell.length_a   1.000
_cell.length_b   1.000
_cell.length_c   1.000
_cell.angle_alpha   90.00
_cell.angle_beta   90.00
_cell.angle_gamma   90.00
#
_symmetry.space_group_name_H-M   'P 1'
#
loop_
_entity.id
_entity.type
_entity.pdbx_description
1 polymer ?
#
loop_
_entity_poly.entity_id
_entity_poly.type
_entity_poly.pdbx_seq_one_letter_code
_entity_poly.pdbx_strand_id
1 'polypeptide(L)'
;MKHLLLAVFSLLLVCSGCSHKNGVAESKIPPTVLVFYKTAGFYHTSIPTGLRALQDLGRENGFGVDTTKNAAYFVADSLKKYQAVVFLSTTQDVLNPTQHTAFEQYIRNGGGFVGIHAATDTEYDWPWYNQLVGAYFESHPEVQKATIRVKDKSHPSTTFLPDNWERTDEWYNFKSINPNVKVLATLDETTYKGGKNGENHPIAWYHAYDGGRAFYTAGGHTDESFREPLFLRHLLGGINYALGRK
;
A
#
# COMPACT_ATOMS: atom_id res chain seq x y z
N MET A 1 72.50 -3.60 63.98
CA MET A 1 72.28 -2.84 62.72
C MET A 1 71.13 -3.56 62.01
N LYS A 2 69.94 -3.04 62.11
CA LYS A 2 68.73 -3.59 61.44
C LYS A 2 68.17 -2.49 60.51
N HIS A 3 68.21 -2.73 59.22
CA HIS A 3 67.66 -1.82 58.22
C HIS A 3 66.15 -2.07 58.05
N LEU A 4 65.39 -1.05 58.29
CA LEU A 4 63.94 -0.98 58.13
C LEU A 4 63.62 -0.49 56.73
N LEU A 5 63.11 -1.34 55.85
CA LEU A 5 62.60 -0.97 54.53
C LEU A 5 61.18 -0.52 54.62
N LEU A 6 60.91 0.77 54.30
CA LEU A 6 59.60 1.34 54.16
C LEU A 6 59.08 1.07 52.71
N ALA A 7 58.02 0.27 52.59
CA ALA A 7 57.31 0.09 51.33
C ALA A 7 56.23 1.15 51.21
N VAL A 8 56.34 2.00 50.19
CA VAL A 8 55.29 3.01 49.83
C VAL A 8 54.34 2.33 48.84
N PHE A 9 53.07 2.14 49.30
CA PHE A 9 51.98 1.65 48.46
C PHE A 9 51.33 2.85 47.76
N SER A 10 51.56 3.02 46.47
CA SER A 10 50.89 4.01 45.64
C SER A 10 49.53 3.47 45.22
N LEU A 11 48.44 4.04 45.71
CA LEU A 11 47.09 3.70 45.35
C LEU A 11 46.69 4.46 44.08
N LEU A 12 46.63 3.73 42.93
CA LEU A 12 46.16 4.26 41.66
C LEU A 12 44.62 4.25 41.69
N LEU A 13 44.00 5.42 41.82
CA LEU A 13 42.57 5.60 41.57
C LEU A 13 42.28 5.52 40.07
N VAL A 14 41.69 4.43 39.59
CA VAL A 14 41.14 4.35 38.25
C VAL A 14 39.75 4.98 38.25
N CYS A 15 39.64 6.21 37.80
CA CYS A 15 38.38 6.86 37.50
C CYS A 15 37.76 6.22 36.23
N SER A 16 36.88 5.25 36.36
CA SER A 16 36.02 4.77 35.25
C SER A 16 35.02 5.86 34.87
N GLY A 17 35.37 6.67 33.88
CA GLY A 17 34.45 7.62 33.27
C GLY A 17 33.36 6.87 32.50
N CYS A 18 32.14 6.78 33.10
CA CYS A 18 30.94 6.38 32.35
C CYS A 18 30.61 7.47 31.32
N SER A 19 31.06 7.27 30.08
CA SER A 19 30.61 8.08 28.95
C SER A 19 29.16 7.71 28.62
N HIS A 20 28.20 8.48 29.12
CA HIS A 20 26.82 8.43 28.66
C HIS A 20 26.80 8.94 27.22
N LYS A 21 26.79 8.03 26.25
CA LYS A 21 26.39 8.35 24.88
C LYS A 21 24.90 8.67 24.91
N ASN A 22 24.53 9.93 25.06
CA ASN A 22 23.22 10.42 24.72
C ASN A 22 23.04 10.27 23.22
N GLY A 23 22.62 9.09 22.76
CA GLY A 23 22.15 8.88 21.42
C GLY A 23 20.89 9.69 21.23
N VAL A 24 21.01 10.89 20.69
CA VAL A 24 19.84 11.61 20.15
C VAL A 24 19.30 10.68 19.08
N ALA A 25 18.13 10.08 19.34
CA ALA A 25 17.43 9.31 18.33
C ALA A 25 17.18 10.26 17.16
N GLU A 26 17.85 10.00 16.03
CA GLU A 26 17.54 10.69 14.76
C GLU A 26 16.04 10.56 14.52
N SER A 27 15.31 11.66 14.59
CA SER A 27 13.88 11.67 14.27
C SER A 27 13.76 11.39 12.78
N LYS A 28 13.56 10.12 12.41
CA LYS A 28 13.26 9.76 11.02
C LYS A 28 12.01 10.51 10.61
N ILE A 29 12.14 11.37 9.60
CA ILE A 29 10.98 12.06 9.01
C ILE A 29 9.96 10.97 8.64
N PRO A 30 8.70 11.08 9.11
CA PRO A 30 7.69 10.10 8.76
C PRO A 30 7.56 9.96 7.24
N PRO A 31 7.42 8.74 6.70
CA PRO A 31 7.20 8.58 5.26
C PRO A 31 5.90 9.26 4.84
N THR A 32 5.84 9.72 3.61
CA THR A 32 4.66 10.37 3.04
C THR A 32 4.13 9.57 1.85
N VAL A 33 2.83 9.45 1.77
CA VAL A 33 2.08 8.79 0.69
C VAL A 33 1.38 9.84 -0.15
N LEU A 34 1.46 9.73 -1.47
CA LEU A 34 0.65 10.51 -2.40
C LEU A 34 -0.60 9.73 -2.78
N VAL A 35 -1.78 10.26 -2.49
CA VAL A 35 -3.06 9.69 -2.96
C VAL A 35 -3.50 10.44 -4.21
N PHE A 36 -3.46 9.75 -5.33
CA PHE A 36 -3.90 10.24 -6.64
C PHE A 36 -5.30 9.69 -6.94
N TYR A 37 -6.24 10.59 -7.28
CA TYR A 37 -7.65 10.26 -7.48
C TYR A 37 -8.27 10.93 -8.72
N LYS A 38 -7.47 11.14 -9.76
CA LYS A 38 -7.96 11.66 -11.05
C LYS A 38 -8.79 10.59 -11.75
N THR A 39 -9.92 11.01 -12.31
CA THR A 39 -10.78 10.19 -13.18
C THR A 39 -10.92 10.85 -14.54
N ALA A 40 -10.79 10.09 -15.60
CA ALA A 40 -11.10 10.51 -16.96
C ALA A 40 -12.36 9.79 -17.52
N GLY A 41 -12.80 8.74 -16.82
CA GLY A 41 -14.04 8.02 -17.03
C GLY A 41 -15.02 8.21 -15.87
N PHE A 42 -15.53 7.10 -15.33
CA PHE A 42 -16.51 7.10 -14.23
C PHE A 42 -15.92 7.71 -12.96
N TYR A 43 -16.69 8.57 -12.29
CA TYR A 43 -16.32 9.13 -10.99
C TYR A 43 -17.04 8.41 -9.85
N HIS A 44 -16.30 7.73 -8.99
CA HIS A 44 -16.84 7.04 -7.83
C HIS A 44 -17.15 8.03 -6.69
N THR A 45 -18.41 8.04 -6.24
CA THR A 45 -18.87 8.95 -5.17
C THR A 45 -18.21 8.66 -3.82
N SER A 46 -17.62 7.48 -3.65
CA SER A 46 -16.86 7.09 -2.45
C SER A 46 -15.46 7.74 -2.33
N ILE A 47 -14.94 8.37 -3.40
CA ILE A 47 -13.61 9.02 -3.38
C ILE A 47 -13.44 9.99 -2.19
N PRO A 48 -14.36 10.92 -1.90
CA PRO A 48 -14.20 11.83 -0.76
C PRO A 48 -14.13 11.13 0.60
N THR A 49 -14.87 10.02 0.78
CA THR A 49 -14.83 9.21 2.00
C THR A 49 -13.52 8.43 2.08
N GLY A 50 -13.07 7.85 0.95
CA GLY A 50 -11.77 7.18 0.86
C GLY A 50 -10.59 8.11 1.16
N LEU A 51 -10.61 9.35 0.65
CA LEU A 51 -9.56 10.34 0.95
C LEU A 51 -9.46 10.62 2.45
N ARG A 52 -10.61 10.87 3.12
CA ARG A 52 -10.64 11.07 4.57
C ARG A 52 -10.11 9.86 5.32
N ALA A 53 -10.58 8.66 4.96
CA ALA A 53 -10.13 7.42 5.58
C ALA A 53 -8.61 7.21 5.47
N LEU A 54 -8.03 7.47 4.29
CA LEU A 54 -6.57 7.35 4.08
C LEU A 54 -5.79 8.41 4.87
N GLN A 55 -6.30 9.63 4.99
CA GLN A 55 -5.69 10.69 5.82
C GLN A 55 -5.73 10.33 7.31
N ASP A 56 -6.85 9.75 7.78
CA ASP A 56 -7.01 9.28 9.14
C ASP A 56 -6.05 8.13 9.44
N LEU A 57 -5.97 7.14 8.54
CA LEU A 57 -4.98 6.06 8.64
C LEU A 57 -3.55 6.58 8.73
N GLY A 58 -3.19 7.59 7.92
CA GLY A 58 -1.87 8.22 7.97
C GLY A 58 -1.57 8.85 9.33
N ARG A 59 -2.51 9.68 9.82
CA ARG A 59 -2.39 10.36 11.11
C ARG A 59 -2.24 9.39 12.27
N GLU A 60 -3.01 8.29 12.26
CA GLU A 60 -3.04 7.30 13.35
C GLU A 60 -1.85 6.33 13.31
N ASN A 61 -1.22 6.16 12.13
CA ASN A 61 -0.16 5.15 11.92
C ASN A 61 1.19 5.76 11.51
N GLY A 62 1.39 7.06 11.72
CA GLY A 62 2.70 7.71 11.59
C GLY A 62 3.22 7.76 10.16
N PHE A 63 2.38 8.16 9.20
CA PHE A 63 2.79 8.56 7.85
C PHE A 63 1.97 9.77 7.37
N GLY A 64 2.60 10.64 6.57
CA GLY A 64 1.93 11.76 5.93
C GLY A 64 1.08 11.30 4.75
N VAL A 65 0.00 12.02 4.44
CA VAL A 65 -0.85 11.77 3.27
C VAL A 65 -1.12 13.09 2.56
N ASP A 66 -0.54 13.23 1.37
CA ASP A 66 -0.89 14.28 0.41
C ASP A 66 -1.90 13.72 -0.59
N THR A 67 -2.82 14.57 -1.05
CA THR A 67 -3.87 14.17 -1.99
C THR A 67 -3.88 15.06 -3.22
N THR A 68 -4.05 14.48 -4.41
CA THR A 68 -4.12 15.27 -5.65
C THR A 68 -4.91 14.58 -6.75
N LYS A 69 -5.62 15.36 -7.56
CA LYS A 69 -6.13 14.96 -8.88
C LYS A 69 -5.31 15.57 -10.03
N ASN A 70 -4.27 16.32 -9.70
CA ASN A 70 -3.43 16.97 -10.69
C ASN A 70 -2.28 16.04 -11.14
N ALA A 71 -2.35 15.57 -12.38
CA ALA A 71 -1.32 14.70 -12.97
C ALA A 71 0.05 15.39 -13.11
N ALA A 72 0.15 16.73 -13.00
CA ALA A 72 1.44 17.43 -12.99
C ALA A 72 2.34 17.06 -11.81
N TYR A 73 1.82 16.40 -10.78
CA TYR A 73 2.63 15.82 -9.70
C TYR A 73 3.50 14.64 -10.16
N PHE A 74 3.18 14.00 -11.30
CA PHE A 74 3.95 12.88 -11.84
C PHE A 74 5.19 13.37 -12.60
N VAL A 75 6.10 13.97 -11.86
CA VAL A 75 7.45 14.38 -12.29
C VAL A 75 8.46 13.96 -11.22
N ALA A 76 9.71 13.71 -11.61
CA ALA A 76 10.74 13.16 -10.72
C ALA A 76 10.88 13.97 -9.41
N ASP A 77 10.89 15.30 -9.49
CA ASP A 77 11.06 16.18 -8.33
C ASP A 77 9.91 16.15 -7.34
N SER A 78 8.70 15.83 -7.79
CA SER A 78 7.55 15.65 -6.91
C SER A 78 7.50 14.24 -6.34
N LEU A 79 7.62 13.22 -7.21
CA LEU A 79 7.48 11.82 -6.81
C LEU A 79 8.55 11.36 -5.80
N LYS A 80 9.77 11.88 -5.87
CA LYS A 80 10.86 11.55 -4.91
C LYS A 80 10.54 11.86 -3.44
N LYS A 81 9.52 12.67 -3.17
CA LYS A 81 9.08 13.01 -1.81
C LYS A 81 8.23 11.92 -1.16
N TYR A 82 7.70 11.00 -1.96
CA TYR A 82 6.75 9.99 -1.52
C TYR A 82 7.38 8.61 -1.51
N GLN A 83 7.13 7.85 -0.46
CA GLN A 83 7.57 6.45 -0.35
C GLN A 83 6.57 5.49 -0.99
N ALA A 84 5.30 5.91 -1.10
CA ALA A 84 4.28 5.17 -1.84
C ALA A 84 3.32 6.13 -2.56
N VAL A 85 2.76 5.67 -3.69
CA VAL A 85 1.68 6.33 -4.44
C VAL A 85 0.46 5.43 -4.42
N VAL A 86 -0.68 5.99 -4.03
CA VAL A 86 -1.99 5.32 -4.02
C VAL A 86 -2.82 5.83 -5.19
N PHE A 87 -3.31 4.93 -6.03
CA PHE A 87 -4.35 5.24 -7.02
C PHE A 87 -5.71 4.88 -6.41
N LEU A 88 -6.43 5.89 -5.98
CA LEU A 88 -7.76 5.75 -5.37
C LEU A 88 -8.83 5.92 -6.43
N SER A 89 -9.43 4.82 -6.87
CA SER A 89 -10.54 4.79 -7.84
C SER A 89 -10.29 5.66 -9.07
N THR A 90 -9.05 5.66 -9.57
CA THR A 90 -8.69 6.28 -10.86
C THR A 90 -9.37 5.55 -12.00
N THR A 91 -9.71 6.24 -13.10
CA THR A 91 -10.36 5.62 -14.28
C THR A 91 -9.85 6.20 -15.57
N GLN A 92 -9.68 5.35 -16.59
CA GLN A 92 -9.23 5.66 -17.95
C GLN A 92 -7.83 6.31 -17.98
N ASP A 93 -7.50 7.10 -18.99
CA ASP A 93 -6.17 7.68 -19.18
C ASP A 93 -5.97 8.93 -18.30
N VAL A 94 -5.23 8.79 -17.24
CA VAL A 94 -5.02 9.83 -16.23
C VAL A 94 -3.65 10.49 -16.31
N LEU A 95 -2.69 9.85 -16.96
CA LEU A 95 -1.31 10.31 -17.16
C LEU A 95 -1.01 10.45 -18.66
N ASN A 96 -0.03 11.26 -19.00
CA ASN A 96 0.53 11.36 -20.34
C ASN A 96 1.88 10.60 -20.45
N PRO A 97 2.45 10.41 -21.66
CA PRO A 97 3.69 9.64 -21.84
C PRO A 97 4.90 10.12 -21.02
N THR A 98 5.03 11.44 -20.81
CA THR A 98 6.12 11.99 -19.98
C THR A 98 5.91 11.61 -18.51
N GLN A 99 4.66 11.63 -18.05
CA GLN A 99 4.28 11.23 -16.68
C GLN A 99 4.40 9.70 -16.49
N HIS A 100 4.10 8.90 -17.53
CA HIS A 100 4.39 7.46 -17.53
C HIS A 100 5.87 7.20 -17.23
N THR A 101 6.76 7.82 -18.01
CA THR A 101 8.21 7.68 -17.82
C THR A 101 8.66 8.06 -16.41
N ALA A 102 8.14 9.17 -15.87
CA ALA A 102 8.49 9.60 -14.51
C ALA A 102 7.99 8.61 -13.45
N PHE A 103 6.80 8.04 -13.63
CA PHE A 103 6.24 7.07 -12.69
C PHE A 103 6.94 5.71 -12.77
N GLU A 104 7.29 5.23 -13.98
CA GLU A 104 8.14 4.04 -14.15
C GLU A 104 9.47 4.20 -13.41
N GLN A 105 10.13 5.35 -13.60
CA GLN A 105 11.40 5.60 -12.91
C GLN A 105 11.24 5.66 -11.39
N TYR A 106 10.14 6.21 -10.88
CA TYR A 106 9.82 6.21 -9.45
C TYR A 106 9.70 4.77 -8.90
N ILE A 107 8.98 3.88 -9.60
CA ILE A 107 8.84 2.47 -9.20
C ILE A 107 10.20 1.75 -9.29
N ARG A 108 10.98 1.94 -10.37
CA ARG A 108 12.32 1.35 -10.53
C ARG A 108 13.28 1.73 -9.41
N ASN A 109 13.11 2.91 -8.85
CA ASN A 109 13.89 3.39 -7.71
C ASN A 109 13.37 2.89 -6.35
N GLY A 110 12.48 1.88 -6.34
CA GLY A 110 11.98 1.26 -5.11
C GLY A 110 10.69 1.88 -4.55
N GLY A 111 10.03 2.75 -5.31
CA GLY A 111 8.74 3.34 -4.93
C GLY A 111 7.66 2.29 -4.70
N GLY A 112 6.74 2.56 -3.76
CA GLY A 112 5.57 1.72 -3.50
C GLY A 112 4.36 2.15 -4.32
N PHE A 113 3.53 1.17 -4.69
CA PHE A 113 2.24 1.39 -5.36
C PHE A 113 1.11 0.71 -4.60
N VAL A 114 -0.02 1.39 -4.49
CA VAL A 114 -1.27 0.83 -3.96
C VAL A 114 -2.40 1.17 -4.93
N GLY A 115 -3.05 0.16 -5.48
CA GLY A 115 -4.26 0.31 -6.28
C GLY A 115 -5.50 -0.01 -5.45
N ILE A 116 -6.49 0.88 -5.47
CA ILE A 116 -7.77 0.69 -4.78
C ILE A 116 -8.88 0.75 -5.81
N HIS A 117 -9.73 -0.28 -5.83
CA HIS A 117 -10.92 -0.40 -6.65
C HIS A 117 -10.64 -0.14 -8.14
N ALA A 118 -11.13 0.97 -8.70
CA ALA A 118 -11.00 1.28 -10.12
C ALA A 118 -9.57 1.60 -10.60
N ALA A 119 -8.55 1.47 -9.74
CA ALA A 119 -7.17 1.53 -10.22
C ALA A 119 -6.86 0.51 -11.33
N THR A 120 -7.62 -0.58 -11.47
CA THR A 120 -7.55 -1.53 -12.59
C THR A 120 -8.34 -1.10 -13.83
N ASP A 121 -9.21 -0.08 -13.72
CA ASP A 121 -9.92 0.58 -14.84
C ASP A 121 -9.14 1.80 -15.36
N THR A 122 -7.81 1.71 -15.35
CA THR A 122 -6.91 2.84 -15.59
C THR A 122 -5.82 2.41 -16.58
N GLU A 123 -5.46 3.33 -17.53
CA GLU A 123 -4.29 3.20 -18.41
C GLU A 123 -4.26 1.89 -19.24
N TYR A 124 -5.33 1.61 -19.95
CA TYR A 124 -5.47 0.36 -20.73
C TYR A 124 -4.43 0.20 -21.84
N ASP A 125 -3.94 1.29 -22.40
CA ASP A 125 -2.96 1.29 -23.48
C ASP A 125 -1.50 1.33 -22.96
N TRP A 126 -1.30 1.15 -21.64
CA TRP A 126 0.01 1.12 -21.02
C TRP A 126 0.33 -0.25 -20.40
N PRO A 127 0.89 -1.20 -21.15
CA PRO A 127 1.13 -2.58 -20.68
C PRO A 127 2.00 -2.66 -19.42
N TRP A 128 2.93 -1.72 -19.24
CA TRP A 128 3.74 -1.64 -18.03
C TRP A 128 2.87 -1.42 -16.78
N TYR A 129 1.84 -0.55 -16.89
CA TYR A 129 0.91 -0.30 -15.80
C TYR A 129 0.06 -1.55 -15.49
N ASN A 130 -0.38 -2.31 -16.51
CA ASN A 130 -1.06 -3.58 -16.29
C ASN A 130 -0.22 -4.52 -15.40
N GLN A 131 1.07 -4.62 -15.69
CA GLN A 131 1.97 -5.46 -14.90
C GLN A 131 2.19 -4.91 -13.49
N LEU A 132 2.17 -3.59 -13.28
CA LEU A 132 2.26 -2.96 -11.97
C LEU A 132 0.99 -3.18 -11.14
N VAL A 133 -0.19 -2.83 -11.68
CA VAL A 133 -1.47 -2.95 -10.97
C VAL A 133 -1.92 -4.40 -10.84
N GLY A 134 -1.50 -5.27 -11.75
CA GLY A 134 -1.68 -6.73 -11.71
C GLY A 134 -2.84 -7.28 -12.53
N ALA A 135 -3.78 -6.46 -12.98
CA ALA A 135 -4.88 -6.85 -13.87
C ALA A 135 -5.54 -5.61 -14.49
N TYR A 136 -6.38 -5.83 -15.51
CA TYR A 136 -7.32 -4.82 -15.96
C TYR A 136 -8.76 -5.20 -15.61
N PHE A 137 -9.56 -4.20 -15.28
CA PHE A 137 -11.00 -4.32 -15.15
C PHE A 137 -11.64 -4.79 -16.46
N GLU A 138 -12.62 -5.68 -16.37
CA GLU A 138 -13.42 -6.16 -17.51
C GLU A 138 -14.88 -5.74 -17.40
N SER A 139 -15.49 -6.05 -16.25
CA SER A 139 -16.91 -5.81 -15.99
C SER A 139 -17.22 -5.97 -14.49
N HIS A 140 -18.41 -5.59 -14.08
CA HIS A 140 -18.94 -5.87 -12.74
C HIS A 140 -20.44 -6.16 -12.80
N PRO A 141 -20.99 -6.96 -11.88
CA PRO A 141 -22.42 -7.00 -11.60
C PRO A 141 -22.84 -5.83 -10.70
N GLU A 142 -24.12 -5.77 -10.35
CA GLU A 142 -24.63 -4.86 -9.33
C GLU A 142 -23.93 -5.06 -7.97
N VAL A 143 -23.87 -3.99 -7.16
CA VAL A 143 -23.39 -4.05 -5.76
C VAL A 143 -24.15 -5.11 -4.99
N GLN A 144 -23.46 -6.05 -4.39
CA GLN A 144 -24.07 -7.16 -3.68
C GLN A 144 -23.14 -7.76 -2.63
N LYS A 145 -23.72 -8.53 -1.70
CA LYS A 145 -22.98 -9.29 -0.72
C LYS A 145 -22.29 -10.49 -1.37
N ALA A 146 -21.03 -10.72 -1.00
CA ALA A 146 -20.29 -11.91 -1.37
C ALA A 146 -19.36 -12.37 -0.24
N THR A 147 -18.92 -13.62 -0.31
CA THR A 147 -17.90 -14.18 0.57
C THR A 147 -16.52 -14.07 -0.06
N ILE A 148 -15.62 -13.48 0.67
CA ILE A 148 -14.20 -13.40 0.35
C ILE A 148 -13.48 -14.53 1.08
N ARG A 149 -12.71 -15.34 0.35
CA ARG A 149 -11.84 -16.39 0.91
C ARG A 149 -10.43 -15.85 1.05
N VAL A 150 -9.92 -15.72 2.26
CA VAL A 150 -8.56 -15.30 2.54
C VAL A 150 -7.62 -16.48 2.25
N LYS A 151 -6.67 -16.27 1.31
CA LYS A 151 -5.73 -17.30 0.82
C LYS A 151 -4.37 -17.24 1.50
N ASP A 152 -3.88 -16.04 1.80
CA ASP A 152 -2.60 -15.83 2.45
C ASP A 152 -2.78 -14.97 3.72
N LYS A 153 -2.52 -15.56 4.88
CA LYS A 153 -2.58 -14.90 6.19
C LYS A 153 -1.20 -14.45 6.70
N SER A 154 -0.18 -14.59 5.92
CA SER A 154 1.16 -14.10 6.29
C SER A 154 1.36 -12.62 5.99
N HIS A 155 0.54 -12.04 5.12
CA HIS A 155 0.65 -10.65 4.71
C HIS A 155 -0.02 -9.70 5.71
N PRO A 156 0.56 -8.50 6.01
CA PRO A 156 0.01 -7.54 6.97
C PRO A 156 -1.44 -7.12 6.71
N SER A 157 -1.89 -7.14 5.43
CA SER A 157 -3.26 -6.78 5.07
C SER A 157 -4.30 -7.86 5.36
N THR A 158 -3.89 -9.09 5.63
CA THR A 158 -4.80 -10.24 5.71
C THR A 158 -4.64 -11.09 6.97
N THR A 159 -3.55 -10.92 7.71
CA THR A 159 -3.21 -11.75 8.89
C THR A 159 -4.31 -11.78 9.97
N PHE A 160 -5.13 -10.74 10.06
CA PHE A 160 -6.19 -10.56 11.06
C PHE A 160 -7.60 -10.85 10.52
N LEU A 161 -7.74 -11.03 9.20
CA LEU A 161 -9.04 -11.29 8.58
C LEU A 161 -9.53 -12.70 8.93
N PRO A 162 -10.85 -12.93 9.02
CA PRO A 162 -11.41 -14.28 9.09
C PRO A 162 -11.15 -15.04 7.79
N ASP A 163 -11.15 -16.37 7.80
CA ASP A 163 -10.94 -17.19 6.60
C ASP A 163 -11.98 -16.91 5.52
N ASN A 164 -13.23 -16.68 5.94
CA ASN A 164 -14.33 -16.23 5.12
C ASN A 164 -14.78 -14.85 5.62
N TRP A 165 -14.57 -13.86 4.80
CA TRP A 165 -14.90 -12.46 5.09
C TRP A 165 -16.09 -12.04 4.23
N GLU A 166 -17.25 -11.86 4.84
CA GLU A 166 -18.46 -11.43 4.13
C GLU A 166 -18.51 -9.92 4.03
N ARG A 167 -18.70 -9.39 2.82
CA ARG A 167 -18.84 -7.96 2.55
C ARG A 167 -19.85 -7.68 1.46
N THR A 168 -20.35 -6.45 1.43
CA THR A 168 -21.13 -5.88 0.32
C THR A 168 -20.26 -4.83 -0.36
N ASP A 169 -20.00 -5.03 -1.66
CA ASP A 169 -19.24 -4.10 -2.48
C ASP A 169 -19.60 -4.33 -3.96
N GLU A 170 -18.97 -3.60 -4.87
CA GLU A 170 -18.98 -3.87 -6.30
C GLU A 170 -17.83 -4.83 -6.64
N TRP A 171 -18.17 -5.99 -7.22
CA TRP A 171 -17.20 -7.04 -7.46
C TRP A 171 -16.73 -7.03 -8.90
N TYR A 172 -15.48 -6.60 -9.11
CA TYR A 172 -14.86 -6.54 -10.43
C TYR A 172 -14.48 -7.91 -10.95
N ASN A 173 -14.83 -8.17 -12.22
CA ASN A 173 -14.21 -9.20 -13.04
C ASN A 173 -12.98 -8.62 -13.74
N PHE A 174 -11.96 -9.44 -13.91
CA PHE A 174 -10.66 -8.99 -14.43
C PHE A 174 -10.28 -9.72 -15.71
N LYS A 175 -9.58 -9.00 -16.57
CA LYS A 175 -8.85 -9.52 -17.74
C LYS A 175 -7.35 -9.22 -17.57
N SER A 176 -6.52 -9.90 -18.41
CA SER A 176 -5.06 -9.67 -18.44
C SER A 176 -4.42 -9.73 -17.04
N ILE A 177 -4.82 -10.71 -16.23
CA ILE A 177 -4.28 -10.90 -14.89
C ILE A 177 -2.80 -11.30 -15.01
N ASN A 178 -1.92 -10.56 -14.35
CA ASN A 178 -0.49 -10.85 -14.26
C ASN A 178 -0.27 -12.16 -13.48
N PRO A 179 0.32 -13.20 -14.09
CA PRO A 179 0.50 -14.51 -13.42
C PRO A 179 1.50 -14.47 -12.25
N ASN A 180 2.26 -13.39 -12.10
CA ASN A 180 3.26 -13.25 -11.05
C ASN A 180 2.70 -12.60 -9.76
N VAL A 181 1.43 -12.17 -9.72
CA VAL A 181 0.84 -11.62 -8.50
C VAL A 181 0.67 -12.72 -7.45
N LYS A 182 0.89 -12.36 -6.20
CA LYS A 182 0.62 -13.21 -5.03
C LYS A 182 -0.78 -12.89 -4.52
N VAL A 183 -1.71 -13.79 -4.78
CA VAL A 183 -3.12 -13.61 -4.42
C VAL A 183 -3.29 -13.71 -2.90
N LEU A 184 -3.86 -12.68 -2.30
CA LEU A 184 -4.17 -12.58 -0.87
C LEU A 184 -5.57 -13.08 -0.55
N ALA A 185 -6.52 -12.80 -1.44
CA ALA A 185 -7.93 -13.14 -1.25
C ALA A 185 -8.62 -13.33 -2.60
N THR A 186 -9.60 -14.22 -2.61
CA THR A 186 -10.45 -14.54 -3.78
C THR A 186 -11.92 -14.37 -3.42
N LEU A 187 -12.76 -14.07 -4.42
CA LEU A 187 -14.21 -14.15 -4.29
C LEU A 187 -14.69 -15.59 -4.45
N ASP A 188 -15.66 -15.97 -3.63
CA ASP A 188 -16.43 -17.18 -3.83
C ASP A 188 -17.62 -16.88 -4.75
N GLU A 189 -17.47 -17.18 -6.05
CA GLU A 189 -18.50 -16.90 -7.05
C GLU A 189 -19.80 -17.69 -6.84
N THR A 190 -19.81 -18.68 -5.94
CA THR A 190 -21.05 -19.39 -5.58
C THR A 190 -21.95 -18.58 -4.64
N THR A 191 -21.41 -17.51 -4.03
CA THR A 191 -22.12 -16.69 -3.03
C THR A 191 -22.73 -15.40 -3.59
N TYR A 192 -22.47 -15.09 -4.86
CA TYR A 192 -23.02 -13.91 -5.54
C TYR A 192 -23.28 -14.20 -7.03
N LYS A 193 -23.82 -13.22 -7.77
CA LYS A 193 -24.14 -13.38 -9.20
C LYS A 193 -23.26 -12.49 -10.06
N GLY A 194 -22.82 -13.01 -11.22
CA GLY A 194 -22.13 -12.24 -12.25
C GLY A 194 -20.60 -12.31 -12.21
N GLY A 195 -20.04 -13.22 -11.42
CA GLY A 195 -18.62 -13.57 -11.47
C GLY A 195 -18.23 -14.21 -12.79
N LYS A 196 -17.02 -13.94 -13.28
CA LYS A 196 -16.47 -14.43 -14.57
C LYS A 196 -15.03 -14.94 -14.49
N ASN A 197 -14.40 -14.89 -13.33
CA ASN A 197 -13.02 -15.35 -13.16
C ASN A 197 -12.93 -16.75 -12.55
N GLY A 198 -14.08 -17.38 -12.21
CA GLY A 198 -14.19 -18.76 -11.76
C GLY A 198 -13.69 -18.99 -10.33
N GLU A 199 -13.27 -20.23 -10.05
CA GLU A 199 -12.92 -20.67 -8.69
C GLU A 199 -11.80 -19.83 -8.02
N ASN A 200 -10.89 -19.32 -8.83
CA ASN A 200 -9.73 -18.54 -8.35
C ASN A 200 -9.87 -17.03 -8.63
N HIS A 201 -11.07 -16.49 -8.55
CA HIS A 201 -11.35 -15.07 -8.78
C HIS A 201 -10.57 -14.16 -7.80
N PRO A 202 -9.41 -13.59 -8.16
CA PRO A 202 -8.61 -12.79 -7.24
C PRO A 202 -9.25 -11.42 -7.04
N ILE A 203 -9.24 -10.90 -5.78
CA ILE A 203 -9.74 -9.56 -5.48
C ILE A 203 -8.78 -8.71 -4.65
N ALA A 204 -7.72 -9.32 -4.15
CA ALA A 204 -6.62 -8.62 -3.52
C ALA A 204 -5.33 -9.40 -3.76
N TRP A 205 -4.26 -8.67 -4.08
CA TRP A 205 -2.94 -9.24 -4.35
C TRP A 205 -1.81 -8.26 -4.08
N TYR A 206 -0.61 -8.79 -4.05
CA TYR A 206 0.63 -8.01 -3.97
C TYR A 206 1.74 -8.66 -4.79
N HIS A 207 2.75 -7.92 -5.15
CA HIS A 207 3.97 -8.43 -5.79
C HIS A 207 5.07 -7.37 -5.80
N ALA A 208 6.30 -7.82 -6.03
CA ALA A 208 7.38 -6.92 -6.42
C ALA A 208 7.33 -6.75 -7.94
N TYR A 209 7.48 -5.54 -8.42
CA TYR A 209 7.50 -5.24 -9.83
C TYR A 209 8.47 -4.10 -10.14
N ASP A 210 9.32 -4.30 -11.13
CA ASP A 210 10.25 -3.31 -11.71
C ASP A 210 11.05 -2.51 -10.65
N GLY A 211 11.48 -3.18 -9.57
CA GLY A 211 12.21 -2.57 -8.44
C GLY A 211 11.34 -2.09 -7.28
N GLY A 212 10.04 -1.90 -7.49
CA GLY A 212 9.10 -1.45 -6.48
C GLY A 212 8.26 -2.54 -5.84
N ARG A 213 7.26 -2.12 -5.06
CA ARG A 213 6.29 -2.98 -4.37
C ARG A 213 4.88 -2.55 -4.72
N ALA A 214 4.07 -3.46 -5.21
CA ALA A 214 2.69 -3.21 -5.61
C ALA A 214 1.71 -4.02 -4.74
N PHE A 215 0.64 -3.35 -4.31
CA PHE A 215 -0.51 -3.94 -3.64
C PHE A 215 -1.78 -3.47 -4.33
N TYR A 216 -2.76 -4.35 -4.47
CA TYR A 216 -4.07 -4.00 -5.00
C TYR A 216 -5.20 -4.63 -4.19
N THR A 217 -6.34 -3.92 -4.10
CA THR A 217 -7.59 -4.44 -3.56
C THR A 217 -8.79 -3.91 -4.36
N ALA A 218 -9.71 -4.82 -4.71
CA ALA A 218 -10.88 -4.50 -5.53
C ALA A 218 -12.01 -3.80 -4.74
N GLY A 219 -12.04 -3.91 -3.41
CA GLY A 219 -13.03 -3.20 -2.60
C GLY A 219 -12.85 -1.69 -2.62
N GLY A 220 -13.90 -0.95 -2.26
CA GLY A 220 -13.85 0.52 -2.16
C GLY A 220 -14.82 1.27 -3.08
N HIS A 221 -15.78 0.57 -3.71
CA HIS A 221 -16.81 1.22 -4.49
C HIS A 221 -17.75 2.08 -3.63
N THR A 222 -18.08 1.62 -2.43
CA THR A 222 -19.06 2.25 -1.56
C THR A 222 -18.43 3.07 -0.44
N ASP A 223 -19.15 4.07 0.07
CA ASP A 223 -18.77 4.82 1.27
C ASP A 223 -18.61 3.91 2.50
N GLU A 224 -19.46 2.88 2.60
CA GLU A 224 -19.48 1.91 3.69
C GLU A 224 -18.16 1.13 3.76
N SER A 225 -17.56 0.81 2.62
CA SER A 225 -16.26 0.15 2.55
C SER A 225 -15.19 0.96 3.30
N PHE A 226 -15.17 2.27 3.13
CA PHE A 226 -14.22 3.16 3.84
C PHE A 226 -14.60 3.49 5.29
N ARG A 227 -15.66 2.87 5.83
CA ARG A 227 -16.07 2.93 7.25
C ARG A 227 -15.93 1.58 7.94
N GLU A 228 -15.72 0.50 7.17
CA GLU A 228 -15.58 -0.87 7.70
C GLU A 228 -14.19 -1.06 8.35
N PRO A 229 -14.10 -1.38 9.67
CA PRO A 229 -12.82 -1.47 10.37
C PRO A 229 -11.87 -2.52 9.79
N LEU A 230 -12.39 -3.67 9.32
CA LEU A 230 -11.57 -4.72 8.72
C LEU A 230 -11.00 -4.27 7.36
N PHE A 231 -11.79 -3.56 6.55
CA PHE A 231 -11.31 -3.03 5.27
C PHE A 231 -10.26 -1.92 5.46
N LEU A 232 -10.48 -1.02 6.42
CA LEU A 232 -9.49 0.01 6.76
C LEU A 232 -8.17 -0.60 7.22
N ARG A 233 -8.23 -1.64 8.04
CA ARG A 233 -7.02 -2.37 8.47
C ARG A 233 -6.38 -3.13 7.32
N HIS A 234 -7.16 -3.67 6.37
CA HIS A 234 -6.68 -4.29 5.14
C HIS A 234 -5.92 -3.26 4.27
N LEU A 235 -6.48 -2.06 4.06
CA LEU A 235 -5.80 -0.96 3.37
C LEU A 235 -4.49 -0.56 4.07
N LEU A 236 -4.52 -0.42 5.39
CA LEU A 236 -3.32 -0.08 6.18
C LEU A 236 -2.20 -1.12 5.97
N GLY A 237 -2.54 -2.40 5.98
CA GLY A 237 -1.57 -3.48 5.72
C GLY A 237 -0.95 -3.41 4.33
N GLY A 238 -1.77 -3.10 3.30
CA GLY A 238 -1.31 -2.88 1.93
C GLY A 238 -0.41 -1.66 1.79
N ILE A 239 -0.77 -0.55 2.45
CA ILE A 239 0.04 0.68 2.49
C ILE A 239 1.38 0.40 3.20
N ASN A 240 1.37 -0.30 4.33
CA ASN A 240 2.61 -0.66 5.05
C ASN A 240 3.54 -1.52 4.18
N TYR A 241 3.00 -2.49 3.43
CA TYR A 241 3.77 -3.26 2.46
C TYR A 241 4.40 -2.35 1.39
N ALA A 242 3.62 -1.45 0.79
CA ALA A 242 4.12 -0.50 -0.21
C ALA A 242 5.20 0.43 0.35
N LEU A 243 5.06 0.88 1.61
CA LEU A 243 6.07 1.66 2.34
C LEU A 243 7.33 0.86 2.72
N GLY A 244 7.34 -0.48 2.53
CA GLY A 244 8.43 -1.36 2.96
C GLY A 244 8.51 -1.54 4.49
N ARG A 245 7.41 -1.28 5.20
CA ARG A 245 7.27 -1.55 6.66
C ARG A 245 6.90 -3.03 6.87
N LYS A 246 7.37 -3.59 7.98
CA LYS A 246 7.00 -4.95 8.42
C LYS A 246 5.77 -4.91 9.32
#